data_f019ecdc6823c3516aa45b45bcfd5fc4
#
_entry.id   f019ecdc6823c3516aa45b45bcfd5fc4
#
_cell.length_a   1.000
_cell.length_b   1.000
_cell.length_c   1.000
_cell.angle_alpha   90.00
_cell.angle_beta   90.00
_cell.angle_gamma   90.00
#
_symmetry.space_group_name_H-M   'P 1'
#
loop_
_entity.id
_entity.type
_entity.pdbx_description
1 polymer ?
#
loop_
_entity_poly.entity_id
_entity_poly.type
_entity_poly.pdbx_seq_one_letter_code
_entity_poly.pdbx_strand_id
1 'polypeptide(L)'
;MKSFAMTPKNDSMSDVDTASLLALSSEFFSIVDIITLPDGANYSYQEFLNVLLHAATSSTDSLESASNDLKSKVPNTRIPSADTIFNYIKSNSIEYILSSFRKINNEIFRMMKLKNNVHDIAIDFHDVEYYGCRDTLCIRGIKPKNGTSWGYSFCTLDVIGNSKLTLDVIDINGLSKDYSILMESLFERIEKMGVKVGTVYMDREFFNRKVISKMEKYKVDFVIAAKSNKRIKEMLERHRKENRDTSTVFEYKFQGEEQTFNIVAVWDKEKKYSIFATNKKVSSIDTFVKQIPEEYRKRWNIETGYRVKKDFKIRTCSKSPVARTLFFVVQCIMYNILNVLKSVLDITAYQMKSVINQDIIKAVKEGVNSLSNITVRSFLECLTRYNKERRRALRARLRDL
;
A
#
# COMPACT_ATOMS: atom_id res chain seq x y z
N MET A 1 13.75 41.35 -23.94
CA MET A 1 13.08 40.41 -23.05
C MET A 1 11.88 39.84 -23.78
N LYS A 2 12.00 38.67 -24.36
CA LYS A 2 10.90 37.91 -25.00
C LYS A 2 10.61 36.68 -24.11
N SER A 3 9.43 36.66 -23.52
CA SER A 3 8.95 35.54 -22.72
C SER A 3 8.60 34.38 -23.67
N PHE A 4 9.33 33.27 -23.57
CA PHE A 4 8.92 32.00 -24.19
C PHE A 4 7.92 31.34 -23.26
N ALA A 5 6.65 31.43 -23.61
CA ALA A 5 5.60 30.58 -23.07
C ALA A 5 5.74 29.20 -23.71
N MET A 6 6.23 28.21 -22.95
CA MET A 6 6.14 26.81 -23.34
C MET A 6 4.70 26.35 -23.08
N THR A 7 3.92 26.21 -24.12
CA THR A 7 2.69 25.40 -24.12
C THR A 7 3.09 23.93 -23.98
N PRO A 8 2.54 23.18 -23.02
CA PRO A 8 2.74 21.74 -23.01
C PRO A 8 2.02 21.12 -24.21
N LYS A 9 2.76 20.53 -25.13
CA LYS A 9 2.18 19.62 -26.13
C LYS A 9 1.55 18.45 -25.38
N ASN A 10 0.23 18.37 -25.43
CA ASN A 10 -0.53 17.15 -25.17
C ASN A 10 -0.16 16.13 -26.24
N ASP A 11 0.88 15.34 -26.00
CA ASP A 11 1.06 14.08 -26.73
C ASP A 11 -0.03 13.15 -26.19
N SER A 12 -1.10 12.99 -27.00
CA SER A 12 -2.12 11.98 -26.77
C SER A 12 -1.43 10.61 -26.68
N MET A 13 -1.66 9.90 -25.57
CA MET A 13 -1.29 8.48 -25.47
C MET A 13 -1.87 7.77 -26.70
N SER A 14 -1.04 7.03 -27.42
CA SER A 14 -1.49 6.29 -28.62
C SER A 14 -2.50 5.19 -28.20
N ASP A 15 -3.44 4.83 -29.08
CA ASP A 15 -4.47 3.81 -28.83
C ASP A 15 -3.90 2.45 -28.39
N VAL A 16 -2.65 2.16 -28.74
CA VAL A 16 -1.90 0.95 -28.32
C VAL A 16 -1.61 0.95 -26.82
N ASP A 17 -1.46 2.14 -26.21
CA ASP A 17 -1.10 2.26 -24.79
C ASP A 17 -2.30 2.07 -23.86
N THR A 18 -3.52 2.39 -24.32
CA THR A 18 -4.75 2.32 -23.51
C THR A 18 -5.28 0.91 -23.35
N ALA A 19 -5.39 0.13 -24.43
CA ALA A 19 -5.80 -1.28 -24.38
C ALA A 19 -4.87 -2.14 -23.49
N SER A 20 -3.61 -1.72 -23.37
CA SER A 20 -2.60 -2.40 -22.55
C SER A 20 -2.81 -2.24 -21.04
N LEU A 21 -3.44 -1.17 -20.55
CA LEU A 21 -3.61 -0.90 -19.13
C LEU A 21 -4.73 -1.72 -18.48
N LEU A 22 -5.86 -1.87 -19.16
CA LEU A 22 -6.92 -2.75 -18.70
C LEU A 22 -6.47 -4.20 -18.77
N ALA A 23 -5.85 -4.61 -19.89
CA ALA A 23 -5.30 -5.94 -20.05
C ALA A 23 -4.34 -6.29 -18.93
N LEU A 24 -3.41 -5.39 -18.58
CA LEU A 24 -2.49 -5.58 -17.45
C LEU A 24 -3.23 -5.73 -16.11
N SER A 25 -4.17 -4.82 -15.83
CA SER A 25 -4.91 -4.87 -14.56
C SER A 25 -5.72 -6.17 -14.46
N SER A 26 -6.41 -6.55 -15.52
CA SER A 26 -7.20 -7.79 -15.54
C SER A 26 -6.33 -9.04 -15.50
N GLU A 27 -5.15 -9.02 -16.10
CA GLU A 27 -4.21 -10.12 -16.03
C GLU A 27 -3.71 -10.35 -14.60
N PHE A 28 -3.43 -9.29 -13.83
CA PHE A 28 -3.10 -9.45 -12.41
C PHE A 28 -4.25 -10.09 -11.62
N PHE A 29 -5.49 -9.71 -11.90
CA PHE A 29 -6.66 -10.34 -11.28
C PHE A 29 -7.01 -11.72 -11.85
N SER A 30 -6.42 -12.14 -12.99
CA SER A 30 -6.56 -13.48 -13.57
C SER A 30 -5.45 -14.45 -13.19
N ILE A 31 -4.34 -13.95 -12.59
CA ILE A 31 -3.27 -14.83 -12.03
C ILE A 31 -3.86 -15.81 -11.02
N VAL A 32 -4.76 -15.29 -10.21
CA VAL A 32 -5.58 -16.05 -9.26
C VAL A 32 -6.88 -15.30 -9.06
N ASP A 33 -7.98 -15.97 -9.11
CA ASP A 33 -9.27 -15.38 -8.76
C ASP A 33 -9.23 -14.81 -7.35
N ILE A 34 -9.51 -13.50 -7.20
CA ILE A 34 -9.48 -12.82 -5.90
C ILE A 34 -10.60 -13.31 -4.98
N ILE A 35 -11.65 -13.86 -5.55
CA ILE A 35 -12.72 -14.64 -4.89
C ILE A 35 -13.03 -15.89 -5.71
N THR A 36 -13.56 -16.92 -5.08
CA THR A 36 -14.23 -18.03 -5.76
C THR A 36 -15.70 -17.70 -5.93
N LEU A 37 -16.24 -18.00 -7.11
CA LEU A 37 -17.68 -17.91 -7.33
C LEU A 37 -18.36 -19.18 -6.77
N PRO A 38 -19.59 -19.06 -6.23
CA PRO A 38 -20.33 -20.22 -5.78
C PRO A 38 -20.73 -21.13 -6.95
N ASP A 39 -20.92 -22.41 -6.67
CA ASP A 39 -21.43 -23.36 -7.67
C ASP A 39 -22.78 -22.89 -8.21
N GLY A 40 -22.96 -22.97 -9.53
CA GLY A 40 -24.16 -22.48 -10.19
C GLY A 40 -24.29 -20.96 -10.27
N ALA A 41 -23.20 -20.22 -10.11
CA ALA A 41 -23.20 -18.76 -10.26
C ALA A 41 -23.75 -18.35 -11.64
N ASN A 42 -24.71 -17.43 -11.65
CA ASN A 42 -25.33 -16.94 -12.88
C ASN A 42 -24.40 -16.05 -13.70
N TYR A 43 -23.36 -15.50 -13.11
CA TYR A 43 -22.41 -14.61 -13.75
C TYR A 43 -21.01 -15.18 -13.67
N SER A 44 -20.21 -14.93 -14.70
CA SER A 44 -18.81 -15.30 -14.77
C SER A 44 -17.93 -14.45 -13.83
N TYR A 45 -16.74 -14.95 -13.54
CA TYR A 45 -15.74 -14.16 -12.81
C TYR A 45 -15.38 -12.84 -13.50
N GLN A 46 -15.37 -12.81 -14.84
CA GLN A 46 -15.10 -11.59 -15.60
C GLN A 46 -16.23 -10.55 -15.46
N GLU A 47 -17.50 -10.99 -15.48
CA GLU A 47 -18.64 -10.07 -15.25
C GLU A 47 -18.61 -9.50 -13.83
N PHE A 48 -18.25 -10.30 -12.82
CA PHE A 48 -17.98 -9.86 -11.46
C PHE A 48 -16.82 -8.84 -11.42
N LEU A 49 -15.68 -9.16 -12.03
CA LEU A 49 -14.48 -8.34 -12.01
C LEU A 49 -14.71 -6.98 -12.69
N ASN A 50 -15.45 -6.95 -13.80
CA ASN A 50 -15.79 -5.71 -14.52
C ASN A 50 -16.50 -4.71 -13.60
N VAL A 51 -17.50 -5.14 -12.82
CA VAL A 51 -18.19 -4.24 -11.87
C VAL A 51 -17.28 -3.83 -10.71
N LEU A 52 -16.49 -4.76 -10.18
CA LEU A 52 -15.55 -4.48 -9.09
C LEU A 52 -14.51 -3.43 -9.49
N LEU A 53 -13.87 -3.62 -10.67
CA LEU A 53 -12.88 -2.66 -11.18
C LEU A 53 -13.53 -1.33 -11.58
N HIS A 54 -14.75 -1.35 -12.14
CA HIS A 54 -15.49 -0.13 -12.44
C HIS A 54 -15.78 0.67 -11.17
N ALA A 55 -16.16 0.02 -10.07
CA ALA A 55 -16.35 0.67 -8.77
C ALA A 55 -15.04 1.27 -8.23
N ALA A 56 -13.89 0.63 -8.48
CA ALA A 56 -12.58 1.12 -8.02
C ALA A 56 -12.02 2.26 -8.88
N THR A 57 -12.46 2.38 -10.15
CA THR A 57 -11.85 3.31 -11.12
C THR A 57 -12.76 4.44 -11.56
N SER A 58 -14.07 4.29 -11.47
CA SER A 58 -15.04 5.35 -11.82
C SER A 58 -15.25 6.33 -10.67
N SER A 59 -16.03 7.38 -10.93
CA SER A 59 -16.48 8.33 -9.90
C SER A 59 -17.64 7.79 -9.05
N THR A 60 -18.20 6.64 -9.43
CA THR A 60 -19.36 6.03 -8.73
C THR A 60 -19.02 5.46 -7.37
N ASP A 61 -17.77 5.03 -7.18
CA ASP A 61 -17.10 4.59 -5.94
C ASP A 61 -17.87 3.56 -5.05
N SER A 62 -18.95 2.96 -5.55
CA SER A 62 -19.68 1.86 -4.87
C SER A 62 -20.11 0.79 -5.87
N LEU A 63 -20.34 -0.44 -5.40
CA LEU A 63 -20.79 -1.53 -6.29
C LEU A 63 -22.17 -1.26 -6.86
N GLU A 64 -23.08 -0.68 -6.07
CA GLU A 64 -24.44 -0.32 -6.52
C GLU A 64 -24.39 0.70 -7.64
N SER A 65 -23.69 1.82 -7.41
CA SER A 65 -23.56 2.87 -8.42
C SER A 65 -22.80 2.38 -9.65
N ALA A 66 -21.78 1.54 -9.49
CA ALA A 66 -21.01 0.98 -10.61
C ALA A 66 -21.86 0.05 -11.47
N SER A 67 -22.64 -0.85 -10.86
CA SER A 67 -23.56 -1.75 -11.58
C SER A 67 -24.60 -0.94 -12.37
N ASN A 68 -25.20 0.07 -11.75
CA ASN A 68 -26.21 0.91 -12.40
C ASN A 68 -25.61 1.77 -13.52
N ASP A 69 -24.43 2.34 -13.30
CA ASP A 69 -23.72 3.12 -14.33
C ASP A 69 -23.37 2.27 -15.56
N LEU A 70 -22.86 1.04 -15.36
CA LEU A 70 -22.59 0.12 -16.47
C LEU A 70 -23.87 -0.26 -17.22
N LYS A 71 -24.97 -0.58 -16.51
CA LYS A 71 -26.27 -0.89 -17.13
C LYS A 71 -26.78 0.27 -17.99
N SER A 72 -26.59 1.51 -17.53
CA SER A 72 -27.03 2.70 -18.27
C SER A 72 -26.16 2.96 -19.52
N LYS A 73 -24.87 2.72 -19.42
CA LYS A 73 -23.91 2.95 -20.52
C LYS A 73 -23.91 1.85 -21.57
N VAL A 74 -24.23 0.63 -21.14
CA VAL A 74 -24.24 -0.57 -22.00
C VAL A 74 -25.55 -1.34 -21.82
N PRO A 75 -26.66 -0.80 -22.31
CA PRO A 75 -27.97 -1.46 -22.20
C PRO A 75 -27.96 -2.83 -22.91
N ASN A 76 -28.82 -3.73 -22.45
CA ASN A 76 -28.98 -5.10 -22.98
C ASN A 76 -27.79 -6.03 -22.77
N THR A 77 -26.86 -5.70 -21.85
CA THR A 77 -25.76 -6.58 -21.45
C THR A 77 -25.99 -7.22 -20.08
N ARG A 78 -25.34 -8.35 -19.83
CA ARG A 78 -25.41 -9.07 -18.57
C ARG A 78 -24.48 -8.41 -17.54
N ILE A 79 -25.04 -7.64 -16.63
CA ILE A 79 -24.28 -6.96 -15.57
C ILE A 79 -24.86 -7.38 -14.22
N PRO A 80 -24.06 -8.00 -13.33
CA PRO A 80 -24.52 -8.43 -12.02
C PRO A 80 -24.94 -7.22 -11.16
N SER A 81 -25.99 -7.40 -10.35
CA SER A 81 -26.39 -6.42 -9.35
C SER A 81 -25.40 -6.40 -8.19
N ALA A 82 -25.36 -5.31 -7.42
CA ALA A 82 -24.53 -5.22 -6.23
C ALA A 82 -24.84 -6.33 -5.22
N ASP A 83 -26.11 -6.68 -5.03
CA ASP A 83 -26.51 -7.77 -4.12
C ASP A 83 -25.93 -9.11 -4.57
N THR A 84 -25.99 -9.42 -5.89
CA THR A 84 -25.36 -10.61 -6.43
C THR A 84 -23.86 -10.64 -6.14
N ILE A 85 -23.19 -9.51 -6.38
CA ILE A 85 -21.74 -9.38 -6.12
C ILE A 85 -21.45 -9.54 -4.63
N PHE A 86 -22.22 -8.92 -3.75
CA PHE A 86 -22.04 -9.09 -2.30
C PHE A 86 -22.27 -10.53 -1.85
N ASN A 87 -23.21 -11.25 -2.44
CA ASN A 87 -23.43 -12.67 -2.14
C ASN A 87 -22.22 -13.51 -2.55
N TYR A 88 -21.64 -13.26 -3.73
CA TYR A 88 -20.42 -13.93 -4.17
C TYR A 88 -19.21 -13.61 -3.26
N ILE A 89 -19.09 -12.37 -2.82
CA ILE A 89 -18.02 -11.97 -1.89
C ILE A 89 -18.18 -12.68 -0.55
N LYS A 90 -19.40 -12.71 0.01
CA LYS A 90 -19.68 -13.26 1.34
C LYS A 90 -19.49 -14.78 1.43
N SER A 91 -19.50 -15.52 0.31
CA SER A 91 -19.23 -16.95 0.29
C SER A 91 -17.73 -17.27 0.42
N ASN A 92 -16.87 -16.26 0.43
CA ASN A 92 -15.42 -16.42 0.57
C ASN A 92 -14.94 -16.17 2.01
N SER A 93 -13.70 -16.58 2.30
CA SER A 93 -13.04 -16.27 3.56
C SER A 93 -12.05 -15.11 3.41
N ILE A 94 -11.72 -14.44 4.53
CA ILE A 94 -10.68 -13.41 4.57
C ILE A 94 -9.32 -14.02 4.19
N GLU A 95 -9.02 -15.23 4.67
CA GLU A 95 -7.79 -15.96 4.39
C GLU A 95 -7.62 -16.22 2.89
N TYR A 96 -8.70 -16.61 2.20
CA TYR A 96 -8.66 -16.79 0.76
C TYR A 96 -8.28 -15.51 0.03
N ILE A 97 -8.95 -14.40 0.34
CA ILE A 97 -8.68 -13.07 -0.26
C ILE A 97 -7.23 -12.64 -0.02
N LEU A 98 -6.75 -12.75 1.22
CA LEU A 98 -5.38 -12.38 1.56
C LEU A 98 -4.34 -13.32 0.90
N SER A 99 -4.66 -14.62 0.76
CA SER A 99 -3.82 -15.58 0.04
C SER A 99 -3.73 -15.24 -1.44
N SER A 100 -4.86 -14.90 -2.07
CA SER A 100 -4.93 -14.48 -3.47
C SER A 100 -4.16 -13.16 -3.70
N PHE A 101 -4.31 -12.19 -2.80
CA PHE A 101 -3.52 -10.97 -2.81
C PHE A 101 -2.01 -11.24 -2.81
N ARG A 102 -1.55 -12.15 -1.96
CA ARG A 102 -0.13 -12.52 -1.90
C ARG A 102 0.38 -13.16 -3.17
N LYS A 103 -0.43 -14.00 -3.82
CA LYS A 103 -0.07 -14.62 -5.10
C LYS A 103 0.06 -13.55 -6.19
N ILE A 104 -0.89 -12.63 -6.29
CA ILE A 104 -0.85 -11.50 -7.21
C ILE A 104 0.40 -10.63 -6.95
N ASN A 105 0.65 -10.29 -5.68
CA ASN A 105 1.82 -9.48 -5.31
C ASN A 105 3.16 -10.14 -5.62
N ASN A 106 3.27 -11.46 -5.48
CA ASN A 106 4.49 -12.18 -5.85
C ASN A 106 4.83 -11.97 -7.34
N GLU A 107 3.83 -11.92 -8.22
CA GLU A 107 4.04 -11.64 -9.63
C GLU A 107 4.44 -10.17 -9.86
N ILE A 108 3.74 -9.23 -9.23
CA ILE A 108 4.10 -7.80 -9.28
C ILE A 108 5.55 -7.60 -8.80
N PHE A 109 5.91 -8.24 -7.70
CA PHE A 109 7.23 -8.17 -7.10
C PHE A 109 8.31 -8.73 -8.04
N ARG A 110 8.02 -9.86 -8.70
CA ARG A 110 8.89 -10.47 -9.71
C ARG A 110 9.10 -9.54 -10.91
N MET A 111 8.03 -8.90 -11.40
CA MET A 111 8.07 -7.96 -12.51
C MET A 111 8.93 -6.74 -12.21
N MET A 112 8.82 -6.19 -11.01
CA MET A 112 9.61 -5.05 -10.55
C MET A 112 11.08 -5.40 -10.28
N LYS A 113 11.48 -6.68 -10.40
CA LYS A 113 12.83 -7.19 -10.11
C LYS A 113 13.33 -6.80 -8.72
N LEU A 114 12.44 -6.80 -7.73
CA LEU A 114 12.77 -6.39 -6.37
C LEU A 114 13.44 -7.51 -5.55
N LYS A 115 13.38 -8.74 -6.04
CA LYS A 115 14.01 -9.89 -5.38
C LYS A 115 15.53 -9.69 -5.29
N ASN A 116 16.09 -10.05 -4.16
CA ASN A 116 17.52 -9.94 -3.82
C ASN A 116 18.07 -8.50 -3.65
N ASN A 117 17.27 -7.48 -3.90
CA ASN A 117 17.63 -6.10 -3.58
C ASN A 117 17.30 -5.77 -2.13
N VAL A 118 18.07 -4.84 -1.54
CA VAL A 118 17.79 -4.33 -0.20
C VAL A 118 16.75 -3.21 -0.29
N HIS A 119 15.70 -3.32 0.51
CA HIS A 119 14.60 -2.37 0.54
C HIS A 119 14.33 -1.85 1.93
N ASP A 120 14.13 -0.55 2.04
CA ASP A 120 13.56 0.06 3.23
C ASP A 120 12.05 -0.26 3.28
N ILE A 121 11.56 -0.60 4.47
CA ILE A 121 10.19 -1.05 4.70
C ILE A 121 9.51 -0.14 5.71
N ALA A 122 8.25 0.16 5.49
CA ALA A 122 7.40 0.77 6.50
C ALA A 122 6.26 -0.19 6.89
N ILE A 123 5.98 -0.26 8.20
CA ILE A 123 4.87 -1.00 8.77
C ILE A 123 3.96 0.00 9.47
N ASP A 124 2.68 -0.01 9.12
CA ASP A 124 1.72 0.93 9.70
C ASP A 124 0.31 0.33 9.74
N PHE A 125 -0.53 0.88 10.60
CA PHE A 125 -1.94 0.54 10.68
C PHE A 125 -2.77 1.48 9.82
N HIS A 126 -3.73 0.90 9.12
CA HIS A 126 -4.72 1.64 8.35
C HIS A 126 -6.13 1.34 8.85
N ASP A 127 -6.80 2.37 9.32
CA ASP A 127 -8.16 2.28 9.83
C ASP A 127 -9.16 2.72 8.75
N VAL A 128 -10.15 1.88 8.48
CA VAL A 128 -11.30 2.16 7.64
C VAL A 128 -12.50 2.45 8.55
N GLU A 129 -12.96 3.67 8.53
CA GLU A 129 -14.02 4.17 9.40
C GLU A 129 -15.32 3.34 9.24
N TYR A 130 -15.99 3.07 10.37
CA TYR A 130 -17.26 2.37 10.43
C TYR A 130 -18.27 3.17 11.23
N TYR A 131 -19.46 3.35 10.65
CA TYR A 131 -20.55 4.17 11.20
C TYR A 131 -21.78 3.36 11.62
N GLY A 132 -21.71 2.03 11.53
CA GLY A 132 -22.81 1.14 11.87
C GLY A 132 -22.85 0.76 13.35
N CYS A 133 -23.60 -0.31 13.65
CA CYS A 133 -23.77 -0.83 15.01
C CYS A 133 -22.44 -1.30 15.59
N ARG A 134 -22.21 -0.97 16.87
CA ARG A 134 -20.96 -1.34 17.60
C ARG A 134 -20.82 -2.84 17.84
N ASP A 135 -21.92 -3.58 17.82
CA ASP A 135 -21.94 -5.03 18.00
C ASP A 135 -21.61 -5.80 16.70
N THR A 136 -21.17 -5.09 15.65
CA THR A 136 -20.75 -5.72 14.40
C THR A 136 -19.43 -6.45 14.61
N LEU A 137 -19.34 -7.69 14.09
CA LEU A 137 -18.12 -8.49 14.15
C LEU A 137 -16.94 -7.80 13.47
N CYS A 138 -15.75 -8.04 14.00
CA CYS A 138 -14.49 -7.55 13.46
C CYS A 138 -14.33 -6.02 13.42
N ILE A 139 -15.12 -5.25 14.13
CA ILE A 139 -14.80 -3.83 14.37
C ILE A 139 -14.00 -3.65 15.65
N ARG A 140 -13.18 -2.62 15.67
CA ARG A 140 -12.39 -2.26 16.86
C ARG A 140 -12.42 -0.76 17.10
N GLY A 141 -12.05 -0.36 18.32
CA GLY A 141 -11.83 1.05 18.63
C GLY A 141 -10.63 1.60 17.86
N ILE A 142 -10.83 2.70 17.16
CA ILE A 142 -9.82 3.45 16.44
C ILE A 142 -9.68 4.86 17.00
N LYS A 143 -8.65 5.61 16.61
CA LYS A 143 -8.58 7.03 16.93
C LYS A 143 -9.80 7.74 16.34
N PRO A 144 -10.50 8.59 17.11
CA PRO A 144 -11.66 9.34 16.61
C PRO A 144 -11.31 10.07 15.32
N LYS A 145 -12.10 9.83 14.28
CA LYS A 145 -11.90 10.40 12.96
C LYS A 145 -13.22 10.46 12.20
N ASN A 146 -13.46 11.59 11.54
CA ASN A 146 -14.67 11.77 10.73
C ASN A 146 -15.98 11.41 11.44
N GLY A 147 -16.09 11.67 12.76
CA GLY A 147 -17.30 11.44 13.54
C GLY A 147 -17.49 10.01 14.08
N THR A 148 -16.51 9.12 13.91
CA THR A 148 -16.54 7.77 14.51
C THR A 148 -15.24 7.44 15.24
N SER A 149 -15.35 6.58 16.27
CA SER A 149 -14.21 5.94 16.96
C SER A 149 -14.17 4.43 16.74
N TRP A 150 -14.86 3.93 15.72
CA TRP A 150 -14.95 2.52 15.35
C TRP A 150 -14.54 2.30 13.90
N GLY A 151 -13.85 1.21 13.64
CA GLY A 151 -13.39 0.90 12.29
C GLY A 151 -12.94 -0.55 12.12
N TYR A 152 -12.66 -0.87 10.86
CA TYR A 152 -11.89 -2.05 10.46
C TYR A 152 -10.44 -1.62 10.30
N SER A 153 -9.52 -2.37 10.87
CA SER A 153 -8.10 -2.03 10.85
C SER A 153 -7.27 -3.09 10.16
N PHE A 154 -6.36 -2.62 9.33
CA PHE A 154 -5.41 -3.44 8.60
C PHE A 154 -3.99 -3.02 8.96
N CYS A 155 -3.07 -3.98 9.04
CA CYS A 155 -1.65 -3.70 9.07
C CYS A 155 -1.10 -3.89 7.65
N THR A 156 -0.36 -2.91 7.14
CA THR A 156 0.31 -3.04 5.85
C THR A 156 1.82 -3.07 6.02
N LEU A 157 2.45 -3.82 5.14
CA LEU A 157 3.87 -3.90 4.92
C LEU A 157 4.18 -3.29 3.57
N ASP A 158 4.80 -2.13 3.56
CA ASP A 158 5.05 -1.38 2.33
C ASP A 158 6.56 -1.20 2.09
N VAL A 159 7.02 -1.48 0.87
CA VAL A 159 8.32 -0.99 0.40
C VAL A 159 8.23 0.52 0.20
N ILE A 160 9.22 1.24 0.71
CA ILE A 160 9.31 2.69 0.61
C ILE A 160 10.56 3.13 -0.15
N GLY A 161 10.59 4.37 -0.59
CA GLY A 161 11.69 4.90 -1.39
C GLY A 161 11.32 4.99 -2.87
N ASN A 162 12.22 4.54 -3.74
CA ASN A 162 12.03 4.63 -5.20
C ASN A 162 11.00 3.63 -5.74
N SER A 163 10.96 2.43 -5.16
CA SER A 163 9.99 1.38 -5.53
C SER A 163 8.94 1.29 -4.44
N LYS A 164 7.76 1.87 -4.69
CA LYS A 164 6.67 1.92 -3.69
C LYS A 164 5.67 0.81 -3.96
N LEU A 165 5.57 -0.17 -3.07
CA LEU A 165 4.63 -1.29 -3.19
C LEU A 165 4.10 -1.69 -1.82
N THR A 166 2.83 -2.07 -1.73
CA THR A 166 2.29 -2.80 -0.60
C THR A 166 2.61 -4.28 -0.77
N LEU A 167 3.51 -4.81 0.04
CA LEU A 167 3.93 -6.21 -0.02
C LEU A 167 2.91 -7.15 0.59
N ASP A 168 2.36 -6.78 1.74
CA ASP A 168 1.36 -7.59 2.44
C ASP A 168 0.34 -6.74 3.18
N VAL A 169 -0.81 -7.36 3.41
CA VAL A 169 -1.92 -6.86 4.22
C VAL A 169 -2.30 -7.92 5.22
N ILE A 170 -2.45 -7.53 6.48
CA ILE A 170 -2.97 -8.37 7.55
C ILE A 170 -4.22 -7.73 8.13
N ASP A 171 -5.29 -8.50 8.21
CA ASP A 171 -6.48 -8.16 9.00
C ASP A 171 -6.13 -8.30 10.49
N ILE A 172 -6.23 -7.20 11.24
CA ILE A 172 -5.89 -7.17 12.66
C ILE A 172 -7.12 -7.06 13.57
N ASN A 173 -8.31 -7.15 13.01
CA ASN A 173 -9.56 -6.89 13.75
C ASN A 173 -9.85 -7.91 14.85
N GLY A 174 -9.40 -9.14 14.70
CA GLY A 174 -9.50 -10.20 15.72
C GLY A 174 -8.24 -10.40 16.57
N LEU A 175 -7.17 -9.64 16.30
CA LEU A 175 -5.90 -9.82 16.98
C LEU A 175 -5.85 -9.04 18.29
N SER A 176 -5.17 -9.63 19.30
CA SER A 176 -4.80 -8.94 20.53
C SER A 176 -3.85 -7.76 20.19
N LYS A 177 -3.71 -6.82 21.13
CA LYS A 177 -2.71 -5.73 21.00
C LYS A 177 -1.25 -6.20 21.10
N ASP A 178 -1.01 -7.51 21.14
CA ASP A 178 0.33 -8.09 21.09
C ASP A 178 0.84 -8.13 19.65
N TYR A 179 1.46 -7.05 19.24
CA TYR A 179 2.00 -6.92 17.89
C TYR A 179 3.25 -7.77 17.63
N SER A 180 3.77 -8.51 18.62
CA SER A 180 4.93 -9.38 18.40
C SER A 180 4.63 -10.56 17.48
N ILE A 181 3.42 -11.14 17.58
CA ILE A 181 2.94 -12.22 16.70
C ILE A 181 2.78 -11.69 15.27
N LEU A 182 2.23 -10.47 15.14
CA LEU A 182 2.10 -9.77 13.86
C LEU A 182 3.47 -9.59 13.20
N MET A 183 4.47 -9.12 13.96
CA MET A 183 5.84 -8.93 13.45
C MET A 183 6.47 -10.24 12.99
N GLU A 184 6.32 -11.31 13.75
CA GLU A 184 6.83 -12.63 13.37
C GLU A 184 6.22 -13.10 12.03
N SER A 185 4.90 -13.03 11.91
CA SER A 185 4.19 -13.36 10.67
C SER A 185 4.66 -12.51 9.48
N LEU A 186 4.91 -11.21 9.67
CA LEU A 186 5.39 -10.31 8.62
C LEU A 186 6.82 -10.69 8.16
N PHE A 187 7.73 -10.94 9.10
CA PHE A 187 9.11 -11.30 8.74
C PHE A 187 9.22 -12.66 8.07
N GLU A 188 8.49 -13.67 8.53
CA GLU A 188 8.42 -14.97 7.83
C GLU A 188 7.95 -14.82 6.38
N ARG A 189 7.03 -13.89 6.12
CA ARG A 189 6.55 -13.62 4.75
C ARG A 189 7.59 -12.91 3.91
N ILE A 190 8.28 -11.92 4.47
CA ILE A 190 9.39 -11.22 3.81
C ILE A 190 10.46 -12.22 3.38
N GLU A 191 10.85 -13.14 4.27
CA GLU A 191 11.81 -14.19 3.97
C GLU A 191 11.33 -15.12 2.85
N LYS A 192 10.05 -15.58 2.89
CA LYS A 192 9.45 -16.39 1.83
C LYS A 192 9.41 -15.68 0.48
N MET A 193 9.27 -14.36 0.46
CA MET A 193 9.32 -13.55 -0.75
C MET A 193 10.73 -13.33 -1.28
N GLY A 194 11.77 -13.60 -0.50
CA GLY A 194 13.17 -13.36 -0.83
C GLY A 194 13.53 -11.87 -0.87
N VAL A 195 12.84 -11.05 -0.08
CA VAL A 195 13.13 -9.62 0.08
C VAL A 195 14.21 -9.43 1.13
N LYS A 196 15.26 -8.68 0.79
CA LYS A 196 16.27 -8.25 1.76
C LYS A 196 15.82 -6.94 2.39
N VAL A 197 15.65 -6.95 3.72
CA VAL A 197 15.25 -5.77 4.47
C VAL A 197 16.46 -4.90 4.79
N GLY A 198 16.38 -3.61 4.47
CA GLY A 198 17.30 -2.59 4.93
C GLY A 198 16.90 -2.11 6.33
N THR A 199 16.16 -1.00 6.38
CA THR A 199 15.64 -0.46 7.64
C THR A 199 14.12 -0.56 7.67
N VAL A 200 13.57 -0.96 8.84
CA VAL A 200 12.11 -0.95 9.10
C VAL A 200 11.73 0.32 9.85
N TYR A 201 10.78 1.05 9.28
CA TYR A 201 10.24 2.28 9.87
C TYR A 201 8.83 2.03 10.41
N MET A 202 8.61 2.37 11.68
CA MET A 202 7.33 2.15 12.34
C MET A 202 6.91 3.35 13.17
N ASP A 203 5.61 3.48 13.41
CA ASP A 203 5.08 4.51 14.28
C ASP A 203 5.26 4.17 15.77
N ARG A 204 4.89 5.12 16.66
CA ARG A 204 5.03 4.96 18.09
C ARG A 204 4.17 3.84 18.71
N GLU A 205 3.21 3.29 17.98
CA GLU A 205 2.39 2.18 18.49
C GLU A 205 3.20 0.88 18.56
N PHE A 206 4.21 0.76 17.70
CA PHE A 206 5.15 -0.37 17.69
C PHE A 206 6.28 -0.25 18.71
N PHE A 207 6.41 0.89 19.41
CA PHE A 207 7.43 1.05 20.44
C PHE A 207 7.08 0.27 21.72
N ASN A 208 7.41 -1.01 21.72
CA ASN A 208 7.26 -1.88 22.87
C ASN A 208 8.33 -2.98 22.89
N ARG A 209 8.54 -3.56 24.07
CA ARG A 209 9.55 -4.56 24.35
C ARG A 209 9.49 -5.73 23.36
N LYS A 210 8.33 -6.33 23.18
CA LYS A 210 8.16 -7.55 22.38
C LYS A 210 8.43 -7.31 20.88
N VAL A 211 8.04 -6.15 20.34
CA VAL A 211 8.33 -5.78 18.95
C VAL A 211 9.83 -5.60 18.75
N ILE A 212 10.51 -4.86 19.63
CA ILE A 212 11.95 -4.62 19.51
C ILE A 212 12.74 -5.92 19.63
N SER A 213 12.37 -6.81 20.56
CA SER A 213 12.99 -8.14 20.67
C SER A 213 12.82 -8.97 19.38
N LYS A 214 11.71 -8.84 18.65
CA LYS A 214 11.55 -9.49 17.34
C LYS A 214 12.48 -8.88 16.27
N MET A 215 12.65 -7.54 16.23
CA MET A 215 13.60 -6.90 15.31
C MET A 215 15.02 -7.44 15.50
N GLU A 216 15.45 -7.58 16.74
CA GLU A 216 16.76 -8.12 17.08
C GLU A 216 16.89 -9.61 16.69
N LYS A 217 15.84 -10.43 16.96
CA LYS A 217 15.79 -11.84 16.54
C LYS A 217 16.02 -11.99 15.03
N TYR A 218 15.38 -11.14 14.22
CA TYR A 218 15.51 -11.15 12.75
C TYR A 218 16.70 -10.33 12.23
N LYS A 219 17.50 -9.74 13.12
CA LYS A 219 18.69 -8.92 12.80
C LYS A 219 18.39 -7.81 11.79
N VAL A 220 17.29 -7.11 12.00
CA VAL A 220 16.80 -6.06 11.11
C VAL A 220 17.01 -4.69 11.76
N ASP A 221 17.59 -3.77 11.01
CA ASP A 221 17.69 -2.38 11.43
C ASP A 221 16.30 -1.74 11.51
N PHE A 222 16.07 -0.92 12.54
CA PHE A 222 14.80 -0.24 12.71
C PHE A 222 14.96 1.23 13.11
N VAL A 223 13.95 2.02 12.78
CA VAL A 223 13.72 3.36 13.34
C VAL A 223 12.24 3.49 13.69
N ILE A 224 11.96 3.65 14.99
CA ILE A 224 10.61 3.71 15.54
C ILE A 224 10.45 5.04 16.27
N ALA A 225 9.34 5.77 16.05
CA ALA A 225 9.01 6.87 16.95
C ALA A 225 8.73 6.32 18.34
N ALA A 226 9.42 6.85 19.36
CA ALA A 226 9.32 6.32 20.71
C ALA A 226 8.30 7.09 21.55
N LYS A 227 7.56 6.35 22.40
CA LYS A 227 6.74 6.95 23.46
C LYS A 227 7.63 7.33 24.63
N SER A 228 7.46 8.55 25.13
CA SER A 228 8.13 8.98 26.36
C SER A 228 7.53 8.30 27.57
N ASN A 229 8.15 7.20 28.02
CA ASN A 229 7.83 6.53 29.27
C ASN A 229 8.56 7.21 30.46
N LYS A 230 8.26 6.79 31.70
CA LYS A 230 8.85 7.35 32.92
C LYS A 230 10.39 7.40 32.86
N ARG A 231 11.02 6.30 32.49
CA ARG A 231 12.48 6.16 32.43
C ARG A 231 13.10 7.10 31.38
N ILE A 232 12.50 7.18 30.19
CA ILE A 232 12.96 8.12 29.13
C ILE A 232 12.81 9.55 29.62
N LYS A 233 11.69 9.90 30.28
CA LYS A 233 11.51 11.24 30.87
C LYS A 233 12.60 11.57 31.88
N GLU A 234 12.90 10.67 32.81
CA GLU A 234 13.96 10.84 33.81
C GLU A 234 15.33 11.04 33.15
N MET A 235 15.65 10.27 32.10
CA MET A 235 16.90 10.43 31.33
C MET A 235 16.97 11.81 30.67
N LEU A 236 15.90 12.26 30.03
CA LEU A 236 15.83 13.58 29.40
C LEU A 236 15.90 14.72 30.42
N GLU A 237 15.24 14.62 31.56
CA GLU A 237 15.30 15.61 32.62
C GLU A 237 16.70 15.73 33.22
N ARG A 238 17.41 14.62 33.40
CA ARG A 238 18.81 14.63 33.84
C ARG A 238 19.69 15.33 32.80
N HIS A 239 19.54 14.97 31.53
CA HIS A 239 20.30 15.59 30.44
C HIS A 239 20.05 17.12 30.37
N ARG A 240 18.78 17.58 30.52
CA ARG A 240 18.45 19.01 30.54
C ARG A 240 19.11 19.77 31.67
N LYS A 241 19.21 19.18 32.85
CA LYS A 241 19.88 19.78 34.01
C LYS A 241 21.37 20.00 33.75
N GLU A 242 22.02 19.06 33.07
CA GLU A 242 23.46 19.06 32.81
C GLU A 242 23.82 19.85 31.54
N ASN A 243 23.05 19.71 30.45
CA ASN A 243 23.40 20.15 29.12
C ASN A 243 22.38 21.12 28.50
N ARG A 244 21.42 21.63 29.27
CA ARG A 244 20.28 22.42 28.79
C ARG A 244 19.43 21.65 27.76
N ASP A 245 18.68 22.41 26.97
CA ASP A 245 17.79 21.86 25.94
C ASP A 245 18.57 21.58 24.64
N THR A 246 19.28 20.46 24.61
CA THR A 246 20.07 19.99 23.46
C THR A 246 19.64 18.61 23.01
N SER A 247 19.91 18.27 21.75
CA SER A 247 19.70 16.93 21.23
C SER A 247 20.72 15.95 21.77
N THR A 248 20.34 14.69 21.93
CA THR A 248 21.22 13.68 22.54
C THR A 248 20.85 12.26 22.11
N VAL A 249 21.75 11.32 22.41
CA VAL A 249 21.56 9.89 22.20
C VAL A 249 21.85 9.15 23.51
N PHE A 250 20.94 8.26 23.92
CA PHE A 250 21.10 7.43 25.08
C PHE A 250 21.06 5.96 24.68
N GLU A 251 21.92 5.16 25.27
CA GLU A 251 21.74 3.72 25.28
C GLU A 251 20.57 3.36 26.19
N TYR A 252 19.68 2.50 25.70
CA TYR A 252 18.47 2.13 26.40
C TYR A 252 18.21 0.62 26.28
N LYS A 253 17.68 0.03 27.33
CA LYS A 253 17.13 -1.33 27.32
C LYS A 253 15.83 -1.39 28.09
N PHE A 254 14.93 -2.25 27.68
CA PHE A 254 13.75 -2.56 28.47
C PHE A 254 14.13 -3.39 29.71
N GLN A 255 13.35 -3.23 30.76
CA GLN A 255 13.55 -4.01 31.98
C GLN A 255 13.36 -5.51 31.67
N GLY A 256 14.32 -6.33 32.10
CA GLY A 256 14.34 -7.79 31.89
C GLY A 256 14.82 -8.22 30.49
N GLU A 257 15.36 -7.30 29.68
CA GLU A 257 16.03 -7.62 28.43
C GLU A 257 17.53 -7.40 28.55
N GLU A 258 18.32 -8.20 27.83
CA GLU A 258 19.78 -8.01 27.75
C GLU A 258 20.16 -7.05 26.62
N GLN A 259 19.35 -7.02 25.58
CA GLN A 259 19.61 -6.24 24.36
C GLN A 259 19.43 -4.75 24.60
N THR A 260 20.41 -3.98 24.13
CA THR A 260 20.39 -2.51 24.16
C THR A 260 20.13 -1.94 22.79
N PHE A 261 19.53 -0.78 22.74
CA PHE A 261 19.32 0.02 21.55
C PHE A 261 19.42 1.51 21.89
N ASN A 262 19.46 2.37 20.90
CA ASN A 262 19.62 3.80 21.08
C ASN A 262 18.27 4.51 21.15
N ILE A 263 18.10 5.40 22.12
CA ILE A 263 17.08 6.44 22.13
C ILE A 263 17.72 7.73 21.63
N VAL A 264 17.23 8.21 20.50
CA VAL A 264 17.66 9.48 19.88
C VAL A 264 16.61 10.52 20.22
N ALA A 265 17.00 11.52 21.02
CA ALA A 265 16.15 12.62 21.44
C ALA A 265 16.59 13.89 20.74
N VAL A 266 15.76 14.41 19.84
CA VAL A 266 16.02 15.60 19.04
C VAL A 266 15.24 16.77 19.62
N TRP A 267 15.96 17.78 20.08
CA TRP A 267 15.36 18.99 20.62
C TRP A 267 14.86 19.91 19.51
N ASP A 268 13.61 20.32 19.64
CA ASP A 268 12.99 21.36 18.82
C ASP A 268 12.42 22.44 19.75
N LYS A 269 12.82 23.69 19.54
CA LYS A 269 12.40 24.82 20.39
C LYS A 269 10.89 24.96 20.52
N GLU A 270 10.15 24.58 19.47
CA GLU A 270 8.68 24.70 19.44
C GLU A 270 7.97 23.46 20.01
N LYS A 271 8.53 22.27 19.83
CA LYS A 271 7.87 20.98 20.08
C LYS A 271 8.47 20.15 21.22
N LYS A 272 9.49 20.65 21.90
CA LYS A 272 10.27 19.91 22.90
C LYS A 272 11.08 18.78 22.24
N TYR A 273 11.06 17.52 22.81
CA TYR A 273 11.81 16.41 22.25
C TYR A 273 10.97 15.58 21.29
N SER A 274 11.50 15.36 20.09
CA SER A 274 11.11 14.25 19.20
C SER A 274 11.99 13.05 19.51
N ILE A 275 11.40 11.92 19.85
CA ILE A 275 12.10 10.75 20.38
C ILE A 275 11.98 9.59 19.39
N PHE A 276 13.13 8.98 19.07
CA PHE A 276 13.21 7.82 18.20
C PHE A 276 13.98 6.70 18.88
N ALA A 277 13.63 5.45 18.60
CA ALA A 277 14.36 4.27 18.99
C ALA A 277 14.97 3.60 17.75
N THR A 278 16.23 3.17 17.83
CA THR A 278 16.94 2.50 16.74
C THR A 278 18.08 1.62 17.28
N ASN A 279 18.35 0.50 16.59
CA ASN A 279 19.50 -0.36 16.86
C ASN A 279 20.72 -0.02 15.98
N LYS A 280 20.64 0.99 15.14
CA LYS A 280 21.76 1.42 14.30
C LYS A 280 22.92 1.89 15.18
N LYS A 281 24.15 1.63 14.71
CA LYS A 281 25.37 2.02 15.43
C LYS A 281 25.58 3.53 15.36
N VAL A 282 25.88 4.13 16.50
CA VAL A 282 26.17 5.56 16.64
C VAL A 282 27.60 5.83 16.17
N SER A 283 27.77 6.65 15.14
CA SER A 283 29.10 7.13 14.69
C SER A 283 29.54 8.38 15.46
N SER A 284 28.66 9.35 15.57
CA SER A 284 28.77 10.52 16.43
C SER A 284 27.39 11.04 16.81
N ILE A 285 27.24 11.62 17.98
CA ILE A 285 25.95 12.16 18.45
C ILE A 285 25.42 13.21 17.48
N ASP A 286 26.25 14.16 17.07
CA ASP A 286 25.86 15.28 16.19
C ASP A 286 25.36 14.81 14.81
N THR A 287 25.98 13.78 14.26
CA THR A 287 25.54 13.18 13.00
C THR A 287 24.24 12.42 13.19
N PHE A 288 24.14 11.63 14.26
CA PHE A 288 23.05 10.71 14.50
C PHE A 288 21.73 11.42 14.82
N VAL A 289 21.78 12.53 15.58
CA VAL A 289 20.60 13.35 15.89
C VAL A 289 20.05 14.10 14.66
N LYS A 290 20.84 14.27 13.61
CA LYS A 290 20.37 14.79 12.32
C LYS A 290 19.87 13.70 11.39
N GLN A 291 20.61 12.60 11.29
CA GLN A 291 20.36 11.51 10.37
C GLN A 291 19.06 10.74 10.69
N ILE A 292 18.84 10.37 11.95
CA ILE A 292 17.69 9.53 12.32
C ILE A 292 16.34 10.17 12.05
N PRO A 293 16.09 11.48 12.37
CA PRO A 293 14.84 12.13 11.99
C PRO A 293 14.64 12.22 10.48
N GLU A 294 15.71 12.45 9.71
CA GLU A 294 15.63 12.49 8.23
C GLU A 294 15.29 11.12 7.66
N GLU A 295 15.94 10.07 8.15
CA GLU A 295 15.59 8.70 7.77
C GLU A 295 14.15 8.36 8.16
N TYR A 296 13.71 8.74 9.34
CA TYR A 296 12.34 8.50 9.78
C TYR A 296 11.30 9.20 8.90
N ARG A 297 11.63 10.33 8.29
CA ARG A 297 10.74 10.99 7.31
C ARG A 297 10.41 10.10 6.12
N LYS A 298 11.23 9.11 5.78
CA LYS A 298 10.92 8.11 4.74
C LYS A 298 9.61 7.36 5.05
N ARG A 299 9.25 7.20 6.33
CA ARG A 299 7.97 6.62 6.74
C ARG A 299 6.76 7.37 6.15
N TRP A 300 6.86 8.66 5.90
CA TRP A 300 5.79 9.42 5.27
C TRP A 300 5.43 8.94 3.87
N ASN A 301 6.29 8.14 3.25
CA ASN A 301 5.96 7.48 1.98
C ASN A 301 4.76 6.54 2.14
N ILE A 302 4.57 5.88 3.30
CA ILE A 302 3.40 5.02 3.54
C ILE A 302 2.12 5.86 3.68
N GLU A 303 2.19 7.02 4.34
CA GLU A 303 1.03 7.92 4.46
C GLU A 303 0.64 8.49 3.08
N THR A 304 1.63 8.87 2.27
CA THR A 304 1.40 9.25 0.88
C THR A 304 0.83 8.08 0.07
N GLY A 305 1.34 6.85 0.30
CA GLY A 305 0.81 5.62 -0.28
C GLY A 305 -0.67 5.42 0.05
N TYR A 306 -1.07 5.59 1.30
CA TYR A 306 -2.49 5.50 1.69
C TYR A 306 -3.36 6.55 1.03
N ARG A 307 -2.83 7.77 0.80
CA ARG A 307 -3.56 8.82 0.09
C ARG A 307 -3.85 8.41 -1.36
N VAL A 308 -2.85 7.84 -2.04
CA VAL A 308 -3.01 7.33 -3.41
C VAL A 308 -3.90 6.07 -3.45
N LYS A 309 -3.76 5.15 -2.47
CA LYS A 309 -4.65 3.98 -2.35
C LYS A 309 -6.13 4.41 -2.28
N LYS A 310 -6.44 5.52 -1.60
CA LYS A 310 -7.81 6.05 -1.51
C LYS A 310 -8.42 6.46 -2.85
N ASP A 311 -7.61 6.75 -3.86
CA ASP A 311 -8.10 7.04 -5.22
C ASP A 311 -8.84 5.83 -5.84
N PHE A 312 -8.56 4.62 -5.35
CA PHE A 312 -9.18 3.36 -5.75
C PHE A 312 -10.17 2.80 -4.72
N LYS A 313 -10.64 3.64 -3.80
CA LYS A 313 -11.51 3.21 -2.69
C LYS A 313 -12.91 2.86 -3.21
N ILE A 314 -13.35 1.63 -2.92
CA ILE A 314 -14.74 1.22 -3.08
C ILE A 314 -15.46 1.49 -1.75
N ARG A 315 -16.46 2.37 -1.78
CA ARG A 315 -17.28 2.69 -0.60
C ARG A 315 -18.30 1.60 -0.34
N THR A 316 -18.58 1.36 0.93
CA THR A 316 -19.58 0.36 1.33
C THR A 316 -20.13 0.65 2.72
N CYS A 317 -21.43 0.40 2.89
CA CYS A 317 -22.08 0.30 4.18
C CYS A 317 -22.16 -1.14 4.69
N SER A 318 -21.60 -2.11 3.95
CA SER A 318 -21.65 -3.52 4.34
C SER A 318 -21.02 -3.75 5.71
N LYS A 319 -21.66 -4.62 6.51
CA LYS A 319 -21.14 -5.13 7.79
C LYS A 319 -20.19 -6.32 7.60
N SER A 320 -20.10 -6.86 6.38
CA SER A 320 -19.24 -8.02 6.09
C SER A 320 -17.76 -7.67 6.19
N PRO A 321 -16.99 -8.29 7.08
CA PRO A 321 -15.55 -8.10 7.15
C PRO A 321 -14.86 -8.61 5.87
N VAL A 322 -15.39 -9.67 5.25
CA VAL A 322 -14.87 -10.22 3.98
C VAL A 322 -14.94 -9.18 2.87
N ALA A 323 -16.10 -8.50 2.71
CA ALA A 323 -16.25 -7.46 1.69
C ALA A 323 -15.31 -6.27 1.94
N ARG A 324 -15.14 -5.86 3.20
CA ARG A 324 -14.23 -4.76 3.56
C ARG A 324 -12.77 -5.12 3.32
N THR A 325 -12.38 -6.34 3.63
CA THR A 325 -11.05 -6.86 3.32
C THR A 325 -10.80 -6.89 1.82
N LEU A 326 -11.75 -7.42 1.02
CA LEU A 326 -11.63 -7.43 -0.43
C LEU A 326 -11.44 -6.01 -0.99
N PHE A 327 -12.27 -5.05 -0.57
CA PHE A 327 -12.17 -3.68 -1.09
C PHE A 327 -10.86 -3.01 -0.71
N PHE A 328 -10.34 -3.26 0.48
CA PHE A 328 -9.03 -2.75 0.87
C PHE A 328 -7.90 -3.41 0.08
N VAL A 329 -7.97 -4.71 -0.14
CA VAL A 329 -7.01 -5.46 -0.95
C VAL A 329 -7.02 -4.98 -2.41
N VAL A 330 -8.19 -4.74 -3.00
CA VAL A 330 -8.31 -4.17 -4.35
C VAL A 330 -7.61 -2.81 -4.44
N GLN A 331 -7.78 -1.93 -3.44
CA GLN A 331 -7.05 -0.65 -3.39
C GLN A 331 -5.54 -0.86 -3.40
N CYS A 332 -5.04 -1.86 -2.64
CA CYS A 332 -3.61 -2.17 -2.59
C CYS A 332 -3.09 -2.74 -3.91
N ILE A 333 -3.85 -3.61 -4.57
CA ILE A 333 -3.49 -4.14 -5.91
C ILE A 333 -3.42 -3.01 -6.92
N MET A 334 -4.45 -2.17 -7.01
CA MET A 334 -4.50 -1.04 -7.94
C MET A 334 -3.38 -0.04 -7.69
N TYR A 335 -3.04 0.22 -6.44
CA TYR A 335 -1.87 1.02 -6.06
C TYR A 335 -0.56 0.39 -6.54
N ASN A 336 -0.40 -0.91 -6.39
CA ASN A 336 0.78 -1.62 -6.84
C ASN A 336 0.91 -1.59 -8.36
N ILE A 337 -0.18 -1.83 -9.10
CA ILE A 337 -0.23 -1.73 -10.56
C ILE A 337 0.15 -0.31 -11.01
N LEU A 338 -0.40 0.73 -10.36
CA LEU A 338 -0.04 2.12 -10.66
C LEU A 338 1.46 2.37 -10.49
N ASN A 339 2.10 1.83 -9.44
CA ASN A 339 3.53 2.02 -9.24
C ASN A 339 4.39 1.22 -10.22
N VAL A 340 3.93 0.04 -10.67
CA VAL A 340 4.53 -0.67 -11.80
C VAL A 340 4.48 0.22 -13.05
N LEU A 341 3.31 0.77 -13.38
CA LEU A 341 3.14 1.64 -14.53
C LEU A 341 4.00 2.90 -14.43
N LYS A 342 4.06 3.53 -13.26
CA LYS A 342 4.91 4.71 -13.02
C LYS A 342 6.42 4.43 -13.18
N SER A 343 6.84 3.20 -13.00
CA SER A 343 8.26 2.84 -13.21
C SER A 343 8.66 2.86 -14.70
N VAL A 344 7.69 2.83 -15.60
CA VAL A 344 7.85 2.72 -17.06
C VAL A 344 7.17 3.84 -17.83
N LEU A 345 6.06 4.35 -17.34
CA LEU A 345 5.25 5.41 -17.94
C LEU A 345 5.11 6.57 -16.97
N ASP A 346 5.02 7.78 -17.48
CA ASP A 346 4.67 8.95 -16.67
C ASP A 346 3.14 9.06 -16.59
N ILE A 347 2.53 8.24 -15.75
CA ILE A 347 1.08 8.13 -15.59
C ILE A 347 0.62 8.53 -14.20
N THR A 348 -0.48 9.23 -14.10
CA THR A 348 -1.17 9.57 -12.84
C THR A 348 -2.24 8.53 -12.49
N ALA A 349 -2.66 8.48 -11.23
CA ALA A 349 -3.79 7.65 -10.81
C ALA A 349 -5.08 8.01 -11.58
N TYR A 350 -5.30 9.28 -11.85
CA TYR A 350 -6.45 9.76 -12.61
C TYR A 350 -6.46 9.20 -14.05
N GLN A 351 -5.33 9.31 -14.76
CA GLN A 351 -5.21 8.77 -16.12
C GLN A 351 -5.41 7.26 -16.16
N MET A 352 -4.77 6.51 -15.24
CA MET A 352 -4.95 5.07 -15.12
C MET A 352 -6.43 4.70 -14.89
N LYS A 353 -7.12 5.38 -13.96
CA LYS A 353 -8.55 5.16 -13.69
C LYS A 353 -9.41 5.42 -14.92
N SER A 354 -9.17 6.53 -15.63
CA SER A 354 -9.92 6.92 -16.83
C SER A 354 -9.80 5.87 -17.92
N VAL A 355 -8.59 5.41 -18.19
CA VAL A 355 -8.32 4.39 -19.21
C VAL A 355 -9.01 3.07 -18.88
N ILE A 356 -8.76 2.53 -17.65
CA ILE A 356 -9.36 1.26 -17.22
C ILE A 356 -10.90 1.33 -17.31
N ASN A 357 -11.49 2.45 -16.91
CA ASN A 357 -12.93 2.64 -16.94
C ASN A 357 -13.50 2.64 -18.37
N GLN A 358 -12.84 3.33 -19.32
CA GLN A 358 -13.22 3.32 -20.73
C GLN A 358 -13.14 1.92 -21.34
N ASP A 359 -12.06 1.21 -21.05
CA ASP A 359 -11.84 -0.14 -21.57
C ASP A 359 -12.84 -1.15 -21.00
N ILE A 360 -13.24 -1.02 -19.72
CA ILE A 360 -14.30 -1.84 -19.13
C ILE A 360 -15.62 -1.63 -19.88
N ILE A 361 -16.01 -0.37 -20.14
CA ILE A 361 -17.23 -0.06 -20.86
C ILE A 361 -17.19 -0.67 -22.27
N LYS A 362 -16.04 -0.56 -22.95
CA LYS A 362 -15.83 -1.14 -24.27
C LYS A 362 -15.94 -2.68 -24.24
N ALA A 363 -15.23 -3.34 -23.33
CA ALA A 363 -15.24 -4.79 -23.17
C ALA A 363 -16.65 -5.33 -22.88
N VAL A 364 -17.39 -4.66 -21.98
CA VAL A 364 -18.77 -5.04 -21.65
C VAL A 364 -19.68 -4.86 -22.88
N LYS A 365 -19.51 -3.79 -23.65
CA LYS A 365 -20.29 -3.50 -24.87
C LYS A 365 -20.06 -4.53 -25.98
N GLU A 366 -18.84 -4.93 -26.19
CA GLU A 366 -18.43 -5.86 -27.24
C GLU A 366 -18.73 -7.33 -26.88
N GLY A 367 -19.12 -7.61 -25.63
CA GLY A 367 -19.35 -8.98 -25.15
C GLY A 367 -18.09 -9.85 -25.19
N VAL A 368 -16.93 -9.19 -25.33
CA VAL A 368 -15.65 -9.85 -25.53
C VAL A 368 -15.06 -10.17 -24.16
N ASN A 369 -14.81 -11.45 -23.91
CA ASN A 369 -13.84 -11.90 -22.92
C ASN A 369 -12.41 -11.47 -23.37
N SER A 370 -12.26 -10.21 -23.79
CA SER A 370 -11.11 -9.71 -24.57
C SER A 370 -9.82 -9.56 -23.76
N LEU A 371 -9.84 -9.97 -22.52
CA LEU A 371 -8.69 -9.85 -21.64
C LEU A 371 -7.75 -11.06 -21.69
N SER A 372 -8.10 -12.11 -22.46
CA SER A 372 -7.36 -13.37 -22.52
C SER A 372 -6.18 -13.43 -23.50
N ASN A 373 -5.97 -12.40 -24.34
CA ASN A 373 -5.02 -12.52 -25.47
C ASN A 373 -3.72 -11.71 -25.33
N ILE A 374 -3.57 -10.90 -24.28
CA ILE A 374 -2.30 -10.19 -24.01
C ILE A 374 -1.69 -10.77 -22.74
N THR A 375 -0.63 -11.56 -22.90
CA THR A 375 0.07 -12.11 -21.72
C THR A 375 0.91 -11.01 -21.05
N VAL A 376 1.11 -11.10 -19.71
CA VAL A 376 2.07 -10.25 -18.95
C VAL A 376 3.40 -10.18 -19.68
N ARG A 377 3.79 -11.28 -20.30
CA ARG A 377 5.03 -11.38 -21.09
C ARG A 377 5.01 -10.45 -22.31
N SER A 378 3.94 -10.45 -23.11
CA SER A 378 3.83 -9.56 -24.29
C SER A 378 3.72 -8.09 -23.89
N PHE A 379 3.04 -7.78 -22.79
CA PHE A 379 3.00 -6.43 -22.23
C PHE A 379 4.38 -5.97 -21.74
N LEU A 380 5.11 -6.81 -20.99
CA LEU A 380 6.47 -6.52 -20.56
C LEU A 380 7.45 -6.36 -21.72
N GLU A 381 7.28 -7.14 -22.78
CA GLU A 381 8.08 -7.00 -24.01
C GLU A 381 7.76 -5.68 -24.71
N CYS A 382 6.49 -5.25 -24.76
CA CYS A 382 6.08 -3.93 -25.25
C CYS A 382 6.67 -2.80 -24.40
N LEU A 383 6.56 -2.88 -23.07
CA LEU A 383 7.14 -1.90 -22.16
C LEU A 383 8.67 -1.86 -22.26
N THR A 384 9.31 -2.99 -22.44
CA THR A 384 10.78 -3.08 -22.59
C THR A 384 11.21 -2.44 -23.91
N ARG A 385 10.47 -2.63 -25.02
CA ARG A 385 10.70 -1.95 -26.30
C ARG A 385 10.50 -0.45 -26.17
N TYR A 386 9.37 0.01 -25.60
CA TYR A 386 9.06 1.41 -25.37
C TYR A 386 10.14 2.12 -24.55
N ASN A 387 10.59 1.52 -23.44
CA ASN A 387 11.70 2.07 -22.65
C ASN A 387 13.02 2.14 -23.40
N LYS A 388 13.31 1.17 -24.26
CA LYS A 388 14.51 1.16 -25.08
C LYS A 388 14.47 2.28 -26.12
N GLU A 389 13.32 2.52 -26.73
CA GLU A 389 13.09 3.59 -27.70
C GLU A 389 13.11 4.97 -27.03
N ARG A 390 12.44 5.15 -25.90
CA ARG A 390 12.48 6.39 -25.10
C ARG A 390 13.89 6.73 -24.63
N ARG A 391 14.67 5.75 -24.15
CA ARG A 391 16.09 5.95 -23.79
C ARG A 391 16.96 6.29 -25.01
N ARG A 392 16.66 5.74 -26.19
CA ARG A 392 17.34 6.08 -27.43
C ARG A 392 17.02 7.51 -27.86
N ALA A 393 15.73 7.91 -27.84
CA ALA A 393 15.29 9.26 -28.14
C ALA A 393 15.88 10.30 -27.17
N LEU A 394 15.94 10.00 -25.86
CA LEU A 394 16.56 10.88 -24.87
C LEU A 394 18.08 11.03 -25.09
N ARG A 395 18.77 9.93 -25.42
CA ARG A 395 20.21 9.97 -25.75
C ARG A 395 20.49 10.70 -27.07
N ALA A 396 19.59 10.63 -28.06
CA ALA A 396 19.71 11.39 -29.28
C ALA A 396 19.55 12.90 -28.97
N ARG A 397 18.52 13.30 -28.22
CA ARG A 397 18.32 14.71 -27.81
C ARG A 397 19.46 15.28 -26.96
N LEU A 398 20.13 14.45 -26.16
CA LEU A 398 21.31 14.86 -25.36
C LEU A 398 22.62 14.92 -26.17
N ARG A 399 22.63 14.38 -27.40
CA ARG A 399 23.77 14.52 -28.32
C ARG A 399 23.65 15.74 -29.24
N ASP A 400 22.42 16.28 -29.35
CA ASP A 400 22.11 17.45 -30.17
C ASP A 400 22.10 18.76 -29.31
N LEU A 401 22.44 18.68 -28.02
CA LEU A 401 22.72 19.77 -27.08
C LEU A 401 24.23 19.86 -26.77
#